data_4a789e2452034a44e197752d488e1dc4
#
_entry.id   4a789e2452034a44e197752d488e1dc4
#
_cell.length_a   1.000
_cell.length_b   1.000
_cell.length_c   1.000
_cell.angle_alpha   90.00
_cell.angle_beta   90.00
_cell.angle_gamma   90.00
#
_symmetry.space_group_name_H-M   'P 1'
#
loop_
_entity.id
_entity.type
_entity.pdbx_description
1 polymer ?
#
loop_
_entity_poly.entity_id
_entity_poly.type
_entity_poly.pdbx_seq_one_letter_code
_entity_poly.pdbx_strand_id
1 'polypeptide(L)'
;MAEIGRRDLIMIAGAAALASQARAAGAYKFFTADEYALVDELSERIIPADDHSGGARAARVAEFIDAVLAEAFQQSERDTWRSGLARVNALSREMHGVDFLKCAVPARIDVLTRMAGNEAAPERPEEHFFRELKSLTIRGYYTSKIGIHDEMGYLGNTLQQGDYAGELPGGKG
;
A
#
# COMPACT_ATOMS: atom_id res chain seq x y z
N MET A 1 25.91 37.98 -19.30
CA MET A 1 25.14 36.71 -19.27
C MET A 1 26.15 35.59 -19.20
N ALA A 2 26.23 34.87 -18.08
CA ALA A 2 27.18 33.77 -17.93
C ALA A 2 26.58 32.53 -18.61
N GLU A 3 27.29 31.94 -19.57
CA GLU A 3 26.92 30.69 -20.20
C GLU A 3 27.08 29.53 -19.18
N ILE A 4 25.97 28.87 -18.84
CA ILE A 4 25.99 27.68 -18.00
C ILE A 4 26.52 26.53 -18.86
N GLY A 5 27.72 26.05 -18.55
CA GLY A 5 28.38 24.98 -19.28
C GLY A 5 27.71 23.63 -19.06
N ARG A 6 27.84 22.67 -20.02
CA ARG A 6 27.29 21.30 -19.92
C ARG A 6 27.73 20.57 -18.64
N ARG A 7 28.90 20.87 -18.10
CA ARG A 7 29.40 20.33 -16.82
C ARG A 7 28.61 20.85 -15.62
N ASP A 8 28.20 22.11 -15.64
CA ASP A 8 27.42 22.74 -14.57
C ASP A 8 25.99 22.16 -14.53
N LEU A 9 25.41 21.88 -15.69
CA LEU A 9 24.10 21.20 -15.82
C LEU A 9 24.12 19.77 -15.23
N ILE A 10 25.19 19.01 -15.46
CA ILE A 10 25.35 17.64 -14.92
C ILE A 10 25.54 17.70 -13.40
N MET A 11 26.29 18.66 -12.88
CA MET A 11 26.49 18.84 -11.44
C MET A 11 25.20 19.28 -10.74
N ILE A 12 24.42 20.15 -11.35
CA ILE A 12 23.12 20.61 -10.80
C ILE A 12 22.10 19.46 -10.82
N ALA A 13 22.05 18.66 -11.90
CA ALA A 13 21.17 17.50 -11.99
C ALA A 13 21.55 16.40 -10.96
N GLY A 14 22.85 16.16 -10.76
CA GLY A 14 23.36 15.23 -9.75
C GLY A 14 23.05 15.68 -8.32
N ALA A 15 23.22 16.94 -8.01
CA ALA A 15 22.92 17.52 -6.69
C ALA A 15 21.41 17.52 -6.39
N ALA A 16 20.56 17.77 -7.40
CA ALA A 16 19.11 17.72 -7.26
C ALA A 16 18.60 16.27 -7.02
N ALA A 17 19.21 15.30 -7.70
CA ALA A 17 18.88 13.87 -7.50
C ALA A 17 19.31 13.39 -6.09
N LEU A 18 20.49 13.78 -5.62
CA LEU A 18 20.98 13.46 -4.27
C LEU A 18 20.16 14.16 -3.18
N ALA A 19 19.74 15.40 -3.40
CA ALA A 19 18.88 16.13 -2.47
C ALA A 19 17.46 15.55 -2.44
N SER A 20 16.96 15.04 -3.55
CA SER A 20 15.67 14.31 -3.64
C SER A 20 15.73 12.99 -2.87
N GLN A 21 16.82 12.22 -3.00
CA GLN A 21 17.03 10.99 -2.25
C GLN A 21 17.23 11.24 -0.75
N ALA A 22 17.96 12.28 -0.37
CA ALA A 22 18.15 12.65 1.03
C ALA A 22 16.86 13.17 1.69
N ARG A 23 15.98 13.82 0.92
CA ARG A 23 14.65 14.25 1.38
C ARG A 23 13.69 13.10 1.55
N ALA A 24 13.81 12.05 0.72
CA ALA A 24 13.05 10.80 0.85
C ALA A 24 13.48 9.96 2.06
N ALA A 25 14.78 9.95 2.39
CA ALA A 25 15.32 9.18 3.51
C ALA A 25 14.86 9.63 4.91
N GLY A 26 14.27 10.84 5.04
CA GLY A 26 13.67 11.35 6.28
C GLY A 26 12.14 11.35 6.31
N ALA A 27 11.50 10.92 5.21
CA ALA A 27 10.05 10.98 5.05
C ALA A 27 9.33 9.73 5.56
N TYR A 28 10.01 8.58 5.60
CA TYR A 28 9.45 7.30 5.99
C TYR A 28 10.02 6.85 7.34
N LYS A 29 9.19 6.19 8.16
CA LYS A 29 9.55 5.79 9.52
C LYS A 29 10.28 4.44 9.56
N PHE A 30 9.92 3.54 8.66
CA PHE A 30 10.44 2.18 8.56
C PHE A 30 11.02 1.85 7.20
N PHE A 31 10.29 2.14 6.12
CA PHE A 31 10.68 1.78 4.76
C PHE A 31 11.77 2.70 4.19
N THR A 32 12.56 2.16 3.29
CA THR A 32 13.30 2.97 2.31
C THR A 32 12.34 3.55 1.28
N ALA A 33 12.79 4.54 0.49
CA ALA A 33 11.96 5.13 -0.56
C ALA A 33 11.48 4.08 -1.59
N ASP A 34 12.34 3.14 -1.97
CA ASP A 34 12.03 2.08 -2.92
C ASP A 34 11.05 1.06 -2.34
N GLU A 35 11.23 0.67 -1.08
CA GLU A 35 10.29 -0.20 -0.37
C GLU A 35 8.92 0.46 -0.22
N TYR A 36 8.88 1.74 0.14
CA TYR A 36 7.62 2.48 0.24
C TYR A 36 6.88 2.54 -1.10
N ALA A 37 7.59 2.86 -2.20
CA ALA A 37 7.00 2.87 -3.54
C ALA A 37 6.48 1.49 -3.94
N LEU A 38 7.17 0.41 -3.54
CA LEU A 38 6.72 -0.95 -3.79
C LEU A 38 5.45 -1.28 -2.99
N VAL A 39 5.39 -0.93 -1.71
CA VAL A 39 4.20 -1.13 -0.86
C VAL A 39 3.02 -0.32 -1.38
N ASP A 40 3.24 0.93 -1.79
CA ASP A 40 2.20 1.80 -2.35
C ASP A 40 1.58 1.18 -3.62
N GLU A 41 2.41 0.69 -4.54
CA GLU A 41 1.92 0.04 -5.75
C GLU A 41 1.23 -1.30 -5.46
N LEU A 42 1.79 -2.12 -4.56
CA LEU A 42 1.18 -3.39 -4.16
C LEU A 42 -0.20 -3.20 -3.53
N SER A 43 -0.32 -2.24 -2.60
CA SER A 43 -1.58 -1.91 -1.94
C SER A 43 -2.62 -1.40 -2.93
N GLU A 44 -2.22 -0.55 -3.89
CA GLU A 44 -3.09 -0.04 -4.95
C GLU A 44 -3.57 -1.13 -5.91
N ARG A 45 -2.79 -2.20 -6.11
CA ARG A 45 -3.25 -3.37 -6.89
C ARG A 45 -4.21 -4.25 -6.12
N ILE A 46 -4.17 -4.26 -4.79
CA ILE A 46 -5.09 -5.01 -3.94
C ILE A 46 -6.43 -4.29 -3.79
N ILE A 47 -6.40 -2.96 -3.56
CA ILE A 47 -7.59 -2.10 -3.49
C ILE A 47 -7.38 -0.94 -4.47
N PRO A 48 -7.73 -1.13 -5.75
CA PRO A 48 -7.56 -0.09 -6.76
C PRO A 48 -8.61 1.01 -6.61
N ALA A 49 -8.28 2.20 -7.15
CA ALA A 49 -9.27 3.24 -7.34
C ALA A 49 -10.34 2.80 -8.35
N ASP A 50 -11.60 3.13 -8.07
CA ASP A 50 -12.75 2.92 -8.94
C ASP A 50 -13.68 4.14 -8.93
N ASP A 51 -14.89 4.01 -9.51
CA ASP A 51 -15.88 5.10 -9.60
C ASP A 51 -16.45 5.50 -8.22
N HIS A 52 -16.28 4.66 -7.19
CA HIS A 52 -16.83 4.87 -5.85
C HIS A 52 -15.76 5.29 -4.84
N SER A 53 -14.52 4.90 -5.06
CA SER A 53 -13.43 5.08 -4.10
C SER A 53 -12.09 5.40 -4.75
N GLY A 54 -11.31 6.24 -4.08
CA GLY A 54 -9.95 6.61 -4.50
C GLY A 54 -8.88 5.54 -4.34
N GLY A 55 -9.22 4.33 -3.88
CA GLY A 55 -8.30 3.22 -3.70
C GLY A 55 -7.30 3.38 -2.54
N ALA A 56 -6.41 2.40 -2.42
CA ALA A 56 -5.44 2.33 -1.31
C ALA A 56 -4.45 3.50 -1.30
N ARG A 57 -4.07 4.01 -2.45
CA ARG A 57 -3.13 5.14 -2.57
C ARG A 57 -3.75 6.42 -2.03
N ALA A 58 -4.97 6.76 -2.43
CA ALA A 58 -5.68 7.92 -1.93
C ALA A 58 -5.96 7.81 -0.41
N ALA A 59 -6.20 6.60 0.08
CA ALA A 59 -6.36 6.30 1.50
C ALA A 59 -5.04 6.30 2.29
N ARG A 60 -3.88 6.51 1.63
CA ARG A 60 -2.53 6.56 2.22
C ARG A 60 -2.17 5.27 2.98
N VAL A 61 -2.57 4.13 2.41
CA VAL A 61 -2.36 2.82 3.05
C VAL A 61 -0.89 2.51 3.27
N ALA A 62 -0.01 2.86 2.31
CA ALA A 62 1.44 2.64 2.48
C ALA A 62 2.02 3.41 3.68
N GLU A 63 1.53 4.63 3.95
CA GLU A 63 1.92 5.42 5.13
C GLU A 63 1.43 4.78 6.44
N PHE A 64 0.20 4.24 6.43
CA PHE A 64 -0.32 3.49 7.56
C PHE A 64 0.55 2.26 7.87
N ILE A 65 0.91 1.47 6.84
CA ILE A 65 1.76 0.29 7.01
C ILE A 65 3.15 0.68 7.51
N ASP A 66 3.75 1.74 6.96
CA ASP A 66 5.04 2.28 7.40
C ASP A 66 5.02 2.65 8.88
N ALA A 67 3.96 3.30 9.35
CA ALA A 67 3.79 3.67 10.74
C ALA A 67 3.63 2.44 11.65
N VAL A 68 2.79 1.47 11.26
CA VAL A 68 2.57 0.22 12.02
C VAL A 68 3.88 -0.54 12.20
N LEU A 69 4.68 -0.68 11.14
CA LEU A 69 5.94 -1.41 11.20
C LEU A 69 7.04 -0.65 11.96
N ALA A 70 7.02 0.68 11.92
CA ALA A 70 7.93 1.49 12.73
C ALA A 70 7.68 1.30 14.23
N GLU A 71 6.41 1.12 14.62
CA GLU A 71 5.97 0.92 16.00
C GLU A 71 5.94 -0.56 16.41
N ALA A 72 6.18 -1.50 15.48
CA ALA A 72 6.18 -2.93 15.76
C ALA A 72 7.20 -3.28 16.82
N PHE A 73 6.73 -3.93 17.89
CA PHE A 73 7.57 -4.32 19.03
C PHE A 73 8.53 -5.46 18.66
N GLN A 74 8.08 -6.40 17.83
CA GLN A 74 8.86 -7.57 17.43
C GLN A 74 9.71 -7.29 16.20
N GLN A 75 11.01 -7.51 16.32
CA GLN A 75 11.92 -7.40 15.17
C GLN A 75 11.57 -8.39 14.06
N SER A 76 11.05 -9.57 14.41
CA SER A 76 10.62 -10.59 13.45
C SER A 76 9.56 -10.10 12.46
N GLU A 77 8.64 -9.23 12.88
CA GLU A 77 7.65 -8.63 11.97
C GLU A 77 8.33 -7.74 10.92
N ARG A 78 9.28 -6.92 11.35
CA ARG A 78 10.07 -6.05 10.47
C ARG A 78 10.88 -6.86 9.46
N ASP A 79 11.51 -7.94 9.92
CA ASP A 79 12.32 -8.82 9.06
C ASP A 79 11.43 -9.58 8.07
N THR A 80 10.23 -10.00 8.48
CA THR A 80 9.23 -10.62 7.60
C THR A 80 8.84 -9.67 6.46
N TRP A 81 8.61 -8.40 6.75
CA TRP A 81 8.25 -7.42 5.73
C TRP A 81 9.40 -7.14 4.76
N ARG A 82 10.63 -6.95 5.25
CA ARG A 82 11.79 -6.75 4.37
C ARG A 82 12.06 -7.96 3.48
N SER A 83 12.02 -9.16 4.04
CA SER A 83 12.20 -10.39 3.28
C SER A 83 11.05 -10.62 2.28
N GLY A 84 9.82 -10.29 2.66
CA GLY A 84 8.65 -10.36 1.80
C GLY A 84 8.76 -9.43 0.58
N LEU A 85 9.12 -8.16 0.78
CA LEU A 85 9.34 -7.20 -0.30
C LEU A 85 10.48 -7.63 -1.23
N ALA A 86 11.58 -8.15 -0.67
CA ALA A 86 12.67 -8.72 -1.46
C ALA A 86 12.19 -9.91 -2.29
N ARG A 87 11.32 -10.78 -1.73
CA ARG A 87 10.73 -11.93 -2.44
C ARG A 87 9.81 -11.50 -3.58
N VAL A 88 9.02 -10.43 -3.43
CA VAL A 88 8.20 -9.85 -4.53
C VAL A 88 9.08 -9.53 -5.72
N ASN A 89 10.18 -8.81 -5.51
CA ASN A 89 11.11 -8.47 -6.58
C ASN A 89 11.82 -9.71 -7.17
N ALA A 90 12.17 -10.68 -6.33
CA ALA A 90 12.75 -11.94 -6.81
C ALA A 90 11.76 -12.70 -7.70
N LEU A 91 10.51 -12.86 -7.26
CA LEU A 91 9.45 -13.51 -8.02
C LEU A 91 9.17 -12.78 -9.35
N SER A 92 9.15 -11.44 -9.32
CA SER A 92 8.98 -10.62 -10.52
C SER A 92 10.12 -10.85 -11.52
N ARG A 93 11.36 -10.93 -11.07
CA ARG A 93 12.50 -11.25 -11.94
C ARG A 93 12.45 -12.69 -12.48
N GLU A 94 11.99 -13.65 -11.68
CA GLU A 94 11.79 -15.03 -12.11
C GLU A 94 10.75 -15.13 -13.23
N MET A 95 9.64 -14.38 -13.12
CA MET A 95 8.52 -14.45 -14.05
C MET A 95 8.69 -13.54 -15.29
N HIS A 96 9.26 -12.36 -15.11
CA HIS A 96 9.26 -11.29 -16.12
C HIS A 96 10.65 -10.67 -16.39
N GLY A 97 11.69 -11.10 -15.73
CA GLY A 97 13.08 -10.67 -15.97
C GLY A 97 13.47 -9.33 -15.35
N VAL A 98 12.53 -8.60 -14.71
CA VAL A 98 12.77 -7.28 -14.10
C VAL A 98 12.10 -7.15 -12.74
N ASP A 99 12.50 -6.14 -11.95
CA ASP A 99 11.87 -5.84 -10.67
C ASP A 99 10.41 -5.41 -10.84
N PHE A 100 9.58 -5.65 -9.83
CA PHE A 100 8.14 -5.46 -9.85
C PHE A 100 7.72 -4.06 -10.35
N LEU A 101 8.33 -2.99 -9.84
CA LEU A 101 7.99 -1.62 -10.25
C LEU A 101 8.38 -1.31 -11.70
N LYS A 102 9.30 -2.08 -12.30
CA LYS A 102 9.70 -1.94 -13.70
C LYS A 102 8.79 -2.72 -14.65
N CYS A 103 7.94 -3.60 -14.13
CA CYS A 103 6.97 -4.34 -14.93
C CYS A 103 5.84 -3.44 -15.42
N ALA A 104 5.26 -3.78 -16.58
CA ALA A 104 3.98 -3.26 -17.02
C ALA A 104 2.85 -3.77 -16.09
N VAL A 105 1.71 -3.06 -16.05
CA VAL A 105 0.59 -3.39 -15.17
C VAL A 105 0.13 -4.84 -15.28
N PRO A 106 -0.06 -5.44 -16.47
CA PRO A 106 -0.45 -6.86 -16.56
C PRO A 106 0.54 -7.80 -15.86
N ALA A 107 1.84 -7.60 -16.04
CA ALA A 107 2.87 -8.41 -15.40
C ALA A 107 2.89 -8.25 -13.86
N ARG A 108 2.56 -7.06 -13.34
CA ARG A 108 2.37 -6.86 -11.89
C ARG A 108 1.19 -7.67 -11.36
N ILE A 109 0.09 -7.71 -12.12
CA ILE A 109 -1.09 -8.52 -11.79
C ILE A 109 -0.73 -10.00 -11.79
N ASP A 110 0.05 -10.48 -12.75
CA ASP A 110 0.50 -11.89 -12.79
C ASP A 110 1.30 -12.27 -11.54
N VAL A 111 2.22 -11.41 -11.10
CA VAL A 111 3.01 -11.63 -9.87
C VAL A 111 2.09 -11.71 -8.66
N LEU A 112 1.16 -10.76 -8.50
CA LEU A 112 0.21 -10.75 -7.39
C LEU A 112 -0.73 -11.96 -7.43
N THR A 113 -1.22 -12.36 -8.60
CA THR A 113 -2.04 -13.56 -8.79
C THR A 113 -1.27 -14.82 -8.35
N ARG A 114 0.01 -14.89 -8.69
CA ARG A 114 0.88 -15.99 -8.25
C ARG A 114 1.04 -16.03 -6.73
N MET A 115 1.21 -14.87 -6.09
CA MET A 115 1.31 -14.74 -4.63
C MET A 115 -0.01 -15.09 -3.93
N ALA A 116 -1.16 -14.77 -4.54
CA ALA A 116 -2.48 -15.06 -4.01
C ALA A 116 -2.96 -16.51 -4.23
N GLY A 117 -2.22 -17.31 -5.00
CA GLY A 117 -2.68 -18.60 -5.52
C GLY A 117 -3.10 -19.63 -4.47
N ASN A 118 -2.61 -19.51 -3.23
CA ASN A 118 -2.99 -20.42 -2.12
C ASN A 118 -3.24 -19.62 -0.83
N GLU A 119 -4.03 -18.56 -0.93
CA GLU A 119 -4.28 -17.65 0.20
C GLU A 119 -4.92 -18.34 1.41
N ALA A 120 -5.80 -19.34 1.19
CA ALA A 120 -6.48 -20.03 2.26
C ALA A 120 -5.53 -20.91 3.10
N ALA A 121 -4.50 -21.48 2.48
CA ALA A 121 -3.53 -22.35 3.14
C ALA A 121 -2.12 -22.09 2.57
N PRO A 122 -1.52 -20.92 2.85
CA PRO A 122 -0.23 -20.53 2.27
C PRO A 122 0.88 -21.51 2.70
N GLU A 123 1.65 -21.96 1.71
CA GLU A 123 2.78 -22.88 1.91
C GLU A 123 4.11 -22.20 1.57
N ARG A 124 4.09 -21.25 0.63
CA ARG A 124 5.29 -20.57 0.12
C ARG A 124 5.51 -19.24 0.83
N PRO A 125 6.75 -18.77 0.95
CA PRO A 125 7.04 -17.48 1.59
C PRO A 125 6.27 -16.31 0.97
N GLU A 126 6.15 -16.27 -0.37
CA GLU A 126 5.40 -15.24 -1.07
C GLU A 126 3.89 -15.27 -0.79
N GLU A 127 3.31 -16.45 -0.56
CA GLU A 127 1.89 -16.62 -0.22
C GLU A 127 1.62 -16.15 1.22
N HIS A 128 2.50 -16.49 2.16
CA HIS A 128 2.45 -15.96 3.52
C HIS A 128 2.55 -14.43 3.54
N PHE A 129 3.52 -13.89 2.80
CA PHE A 129 3.69 -12.44 2.72
C PHE A 129 2.49 -11.74 2.09
N PHE A 130 1.90 -12.32 1.04
CA PHE A 130 0.69 -11.76 0.42
C PHE A 130 -0.46 -11.64 1.42
N ARG A 131 -0.67 -12.66 2.25
CA ARG A 131 -1.70 -12.62 3.29
C ARG A 131 -1.48 -11.50 4.30
N GLU A 132 -0.24 -11.30 4.75
CA GLU A 132 0.11 -10.20 5.65
C GLU A 132 -0.08 -8.83 4.99
N LEU A 133 0.41 -8.67 3.76
CA LEU A 133 0.26 -7.46 2.97
C LEU A 133 -1.22 -7.12 2.77
N LYS A 134 -2.03 -8.09 2.34
CA LYS A 134 -3.47 -7.92 2.13
C LYS A 134 -4.18 -7.53 3.42
N SER A 135 -3.86 -8.20 4.53
CA SER A 135 -4.43 -7.92 5.85
C SER A 135 -4.18 -6.47 6.28
N LEU A 136 -2.94 -5.99 6.20
CA LEU A 136 -2.62 -4.60 6.56
C LEU A 136 -3.17 -3.60 5.54
N THR A 137 -3.26 -3.97 4.25
CA THR A 137 -3.88 -3.12 3.23
C THR A 137 -5.37 -2.91 3.52
N ILE A 138 -6.11 -3.98 3.78
CA ILE A 138 -7.54 -3.92 4.15
C ILE A 138 -7.72 -3.11 5.42
N ARG A 139 -6.93 -3.38 6.46
CA ARG A 139 -7.00 -2.65 7.72
C ARG A 139 -6.74 -1.16 7.52
N GLY A 140 -5.66 -0.79 6.82
CA GLY A 140 -5.32 0.61 6.56
C GLY A 140 -6.38 1.34 5.74
N TYR A 141 -6.96 0.65 4.74
CA TYR A 141 -8.01 1.21 3.91
C TYR A 141 -9.31 1.46 4.69
N TYR A 142 -9.88 0.44 5.33
CA TYR A 142 -11.17 0.56 6.03
C TYR A 142 -11.10 1.34 7.36
N THR A 143 -9.92 1.63 7.87
CA THR A 143 -9.74 2.57 8.99
C THR A 143 -9.42 3.99 8.52
N SER A 144 -9.24 4.22 7.23
CA SER A 144 -9.03 5.54 6.65
C SER A 144 -10.33 6.33 6.52
N LYS A 145 -10.20 7.65 6.35
CA LYS A 145 -11.35 8.51 6.05
C LYS A 145 -12.07 8.08 4.77
N ILE A 146 -11.35 7.69 3.73
CA ILE A 146 -11.91 7.24 2.45
C ILE A 146 -12.69 5.95 2.65
N GLY A 147 -12.11 4.93 3.27
CA GLY A 147 -12.80 3.66 3.51
C GLY A 147 -14.03 3.80 4.40
N ILE A 148 -13.99 4.69 5.40
CA ILE A 148 -15.14 4.91 6.31
C ILE A 148 -16.27 5.70 5.62
N HIS A 149 -15.95 6.77 4.91
CA HIS A 149 -16.97 7.66 4.36
C HIS A 149 -17.40 7.28 2.94
N ASP A 150 -16.43 7.02 2.05
CA ASP A 150 -16.71 6.81 0.63
C ASP A 150 -17.20 5.37 0.39
N GLU A 151 -16.50 4.38 0.95
CA GLU A 151 -16.82 2.96 0.75
C GLU A 151 -17.96 2.48 1.64
N MET A 152 -17.91 2.75 2.95
CA MET A 152 -18.92 2.27 3.89
C MET A 152 -20.10 3.25 4.05
N GLY A 153 -20.03 4.44 3.48
CA GLY A 153 -21.10 5.45 3.57
C GLY A 153 -21.40 5.90 5.01
N TYR A 154 -20.43 5.75 5.94
CA TYR A 154 -20.66 6.08 7.34
C TYR A 154 -20.64 7.60 7.56
N LEU A 155 -21.79 8.15 7.93
CA LEU A 155 -22.01 9.59 8.16
C LEU A 155 -21.78 10.03 9.61
N GLY A 156 -21.27 9.17 10.47
CA GLY A 156 -21.10 9.42 11.90
C GLY A 156 -22.29 8.92 12.73
N ASN A 157 -22.18 9.06 14.06
CA ASN A 157 -23.29 8.75 14.97
C ASN A 157 -24.39 9.79 14.80
N THR A 158 -25.47 9.44 14.12
CA THR A 158 -26.70 10.24 14.09
C THR A 158 -27.49 9.90 15.35
N LEU A 159 -27.89 10.96 16.14
CA LEU A 159 -28.85 10.79 17.20
C LEU A 159 -30.17 10.36 16.55
N GLN A 160 -30.58 9.10 16.76
CA GLN A 160 -31.93 8.70 16.42
C GLN A 160 -32.89 9.45 17.34
N GLN A 161 -33.63 10.41 16.76
CA GLN A 161 -34.76 11.05 17.43
C GLN A 161 -35.98 10.16 17.17
N GLY A 162 -36.39 9.38 18.16
CA GLY A 162 -37.54 8.50 18.09
C GLY A 162 -37.37 7.21 18.91
N ASP A 163 -38.43 6.45 19.09
CA ASP A 163 -38.44 5.20 19.84
C ASP A 163 -37.41 4.22 19.26
N TYR A 164 -36.60 3.63 20.13
CA TYR A 164 -35.50 2.73 19.81
C TYR A 164 -35.98 1.39 19.20
N ALA A 165 -37.24 1.07 19.33
CA ALA A 165 -37.92 0.00 18.67
C ALA A 165 -38.52 0.51 17.36
N GLY A 166 -37.73 0.44 16.26
CA GLY A 166 -38.33 0.59 14.94
C GLY A 166 -39.52 -0.37 14.81
N GLU A 167 -40.60 0.06 14.20
CA GLU A 167 -41.73 -0.80 13.90
C GLU A 167 -41.24 -2.08 13.23
N LEU A 168 -41.46 -3.22 13.89
CA LEU A 168 -41.15 -4.50 13.29
C LEU A 168 -42.03 -4.63 12.03
N PRO A 169 -41.45 -4.91 10.85
CA PRO A 169 -42.26 -5.10 9.65
C PRO A 169 -43.18 -6.30 9.86
N GLY A 170 -44.47 -6.05 10.06
CA GLY A 170 -45.51 -7.06 10.19
C GLY A 170 -46.44 -7.01 11.38
N GLY A 171 -46.29 -6.07 12.30
CA GLY A 171 -47.27 -5.84 13.38
C GLY A 171 -48.55 -5.17 12.88
N LYS A 172 -49.45 -5.93 12.22
CA LYS A 172 -50.85 -5.58 12.12
C LYS A 172 -51.54 -6.09 13.40
N GLY A 173 -51.92 -5.14 14.30
CA GLY A 173 -52.91 -5.38 15.33
C GLY A 173 -54.29 -5.43 14.74
#